data_c2a10137ee99637c2dcae7e8896ef938
#
_entry.id   c2a10137ee99637c2dcae7e8896ef938
#
_cell.length_a   1.000
_cell.length_b   1.000
_cell.length_c   1.000
_cell.angle_alpha   90.00
_cell.angle_beta   90.00
_cell.angle_gamma   90.00
#
_symmetry.space_group_name_H-M   'P 1'
#
loop_
_entity.id
_entity.type
_entity.pdbx_description
1 polymer ?
#
loop_
_entity_poly.entity_id
_entity_poly.type
_entity_poly.pdbx_seq_one_letter_code
_entity_poly.pdbx_strand_id
1 'polypeptide(L)'
;SFLGRNPYMTVTAEGENTLLERGGQAQSLNKPVFDVLSELMATYREIEIPDLPRLTGGAVGYFSYDCVRLIERLPDSNSSSDQLPDAIWAFHDTICAFDHVKHQLVLIASVFLDEDTDPEQAYMDASARLDTLESAFSNTVRPDTAPVRLDADIRSNVEKEEFEAAVVKAKHHIHEGDIFQVVLSQRFSTGYSGDPFNLYRALRQVNPSPYLFYLEFGDFRLVGSSPEVLVRVENRKAELLPIAGTRPRGASAQEDAELAEELLADRKERAEHLMLVDLGRNDLGRVSSYGSVEVERYAYIERYSHVMHIVSSVASRLADGFSSMDALKACFPAGTVSGAPKVRAMEIIDDLEPTRRGPYAGAVGYLDFRGNLDTCITIRTMIVT
;
A
#
# COMPACT_ATOMS: atom_id res chain seq x y z
N SER A 1 -7.64 12.27 6.22
CA SER A 1 -6.77 11.33 6.97
C SER A 1 -7.61 10.50 7.92
N PHE A 2 -7.14 9.30 8.25
CA PHE A 2 -7.84 8.38 9.16
C PHE A 2 -6.94 8.00 10.32
N LEU A 3 -7.55 7.75 11.49
CA LEU A 3 -6.91 7.23 12.68
C LEU A 3 -7.80 6.13 13.25
N GLY A 4 -7.27 4.92 13.35
CA GLY A 4 -7.86 3.78 14.05
C GLY A 4 -7.01 3.42 15.26
N ARG A 5 -7.65 2.95 16.32
CA ARG A 5 -7.02 2.51 17.55
C ARG A 5 -7.75 1.30 18.10
N ASN A 6 -7.02 0.41 18.78
CA ASN A 6 -7.62 -0.76 19.43
C ASN A 6 -8.50 -1.58 18.45
N PRO A 7 -7.90 -2.27 17.48
CA PRO A 7 -8.67 -3.07 16.54
C PRO A 7 -9.47 -4.14 17.31
N TYR A 8 -10.72 -4.36 16.90
CA TYR A 8 -11.53 -5.41 17.51
C TYR A 8 -11.19 -6.82 17.01
N MET A 9 -10.45 -6.88 15.90
CA MET A 9 -9.99 -8.12 15.28
C MET A 9 -8.70 -7.85 14.48
N THR A 10 -7.80 -8.82 14.48
CA THR A 10 -6.57 -8.79 13.67
C THR A 10 -6.45 -10.07 12.86
N VAL A 11 -5.95 -9.93 11.65
CA VAL A 11 -5.61 -11.04 10.75
C VAL A 11 -4.12 -10.96 10.46
N THR A 12 -3.38 -12.00 10.83
CA THR A 12 -1.93 -12.11 10.60
C THR A 12 -1.64 -13.34 9.75
N ALA A 13 -0.77 -13.23 8.76
CA ALA A 13 -0.47 -14.34 7.85
C ALA A 13 1.03 -14.63 7.73
N GLU A 14 1.35 -15.92 7.64
CA GLU A 14 2.66 -16.46 7.31
C GLU A 14 2.46 -17.60 6.27
N GLY A 15 2.87 -17.37 5.03
CA GLY A 15 2.63 -18.28 3.93
C GLY A 15 1.12 -18.56 3.75
N GLU A 16 0.75 -19.83 3.72
CA GLU A 16 -0.65 -20.27 3.56
C GLU A 16 -1.46 -20.28 4.87
N ASN A 17 -0.82 -19.98 6.02
CA ASN A 17 -1.48 -19.98 7.30
C ASN A 17 -1.89 -18.56 7.70
N THR A 18 -3.13 -18.44 8.14
CA THR A 18 -3.68 -17.18 8.64
C THR A 18 -4.17 -17.33 10.07
N LEU A 19 -3.72 -16.45 10.94
CA LEU A 19 -4.15 -16.34 12.34
C LEU A 19 -5.19 -15.22 12.44
N LEU A 20 -6.36 -15.55 12.96
CA LEU A 20 -7.43 -14.60 13.30
C LEU A 20 -7.45 -14.40 14.81
N GLU A 21 -7.32 -13.17 15.27
CA GLU A 21 -7.44 -12.80 16.68
C GLU A 21 -8.64 -11.88 16.89
N ARG A 22 -9.56 -12.26 17.75
CA ARG A 22 -10.76 -11.47 18.09
C ARG A 22 -11.12 -11.67 19.55
N GLY A 23 -11.30 -10.58 20.31
CA GLY A 23 -11.73 -10.64 21.72
C GLY A 23 -10.79 -11.45 22.62
N GLY A 24 -9.50 -11.48 22.35
CA GLY A 24 -8.52 -12.26 23.10
C GLY A 24 -8.49 -13.77 22.76
N GLN A 25 -9.26 -14.19 21.78
CA GLN A 25 -9.21 -15.55 21.23
C GLN A 25 -8.46 -15.56 19.91
N ALA A 26 -7.58 -16.54 19.72
CA ALA A 26 -6.81 -16.76 18.51
C ALA A 26 -7.25 -18.04 17.81
N GLN A 27 -7.51 -17.96 16.52
CA GLN A 27 -7.88 -19.08 15.66
C GLN A 27 -6.94 -19.17 14.48
N SER A 28 -6.24 -20.30 14.35
CA SER A 28 -5.42 -20.58 13.17
C SER A 28 -6.31 -21.18 12.06
N LEU A 29 -6.21 -20.59 10.87
CA LEU A 29 -6.91 -20.99 9.67
C LEU A 29 -5.87 -21.46 8.65
N ASN A 30 -6.02 -22.67 8.13
CA ASN A 30 -5.17 -23.18 7.05
C ASN A 30 -5.75 -22.69 5.70
N LYS A 31 -5.71 -21.38 5.51
CA LYS A 31 -6.21 -20.68 4.32
C LYS A 31 -5.32 -19.47 4.01
N PRO A 32 -5.10 -19.14 2.73
CA PRO A 32 -4.42 -17.93 2.32
C PRO A 32 -5.13 -16.66 2.83
N VAL A 33 -4.35 -15.66 3.19
CA VAL A 33 -4.86 -14.40 3.75
C VAL A 33 -5.85 -13.67 2.84
N PHE A 34 -5.65 -13.73 1.52
CA PHE A 34 -6.57 -13.11 0.56
C PHE A 34 -7.97 -13.70 0.63
N ASP A 35 -8.08 -15.00 0.83
CA ASP A 35 -9.37 -15.70 0.93
C ASP A 35 -10.04 -15.40 2.27
N VAL A 36 -9.26 -15.43 3.37
CA VAL A 36 -9.76 -15.08 4.71
C VAL A 36 -10.29 -13.64 4.74
N LEU A 37 -9.55 -12.68 4.20
CA LEU A 37 -9.99 -11.30 4.14
C LEU A 37 -11.24 -11.13 3.25
N SER A 38 -11.31 -11.82 2.12
CA SER A 38 -12.49 -11.79 1.25
C SER A 38 -13.73 -12.33 1.96
N GLU A 39 -13.60 -13.43 2.69
CA GLU A 39 -14.68 -14.02 3.49
C GLU A 39 -15.14 -13.05 4.60
N LEU A 40 -14.18 -12.46 5.34
CA LEU A 40 -14.47 -11.50 6.42
C LEU A 40 -15.15 -10.22 5.91
N MET A 41 -14.68 -9.66 4.80
CA MET A 41 -15.27 -8.46 4.20
C MET A 41 -16.67 -8.72 3.63
N ALA A 42 -16.98 -9.98 3.26
CA ALA A 42 -18.31 -10.36 2.77
C ALA A 42 -19.32 -10.66 3.91
N THR A 43 -18.86 -10.75 5.18
CA THR A 43 -19.71 -11.09 6.32
C THR A 43 -20.75 -10.01 6.61
N TYR A 44 -20.38 -8.74 6.42
CA TYR A 44 -21.23 -7.58 6.68
C TYR A 44 -21.43 -6.76 5.42
N ARG A 45 -22.58 -6.12 5.33
CA ARG A 45 -22.88 -5.13 4.30
C ARG A 45 -23.09 -3.78 4.97
N GLU A 46 -22.20 -2.86 4.68
CA GLU A 46 -22.30 -1.49 5.17
C GLU A 46 -23.43 -0.73 4.46
N ILE A 47 -24.19 0.04 5.23
CA ILE A 47 -25.18 0.99 4.70
C ILE A 47 -24.47 2.26 4.31
N GLU A 48 -24.65 2.69 3.06
CA GLU A 48 -24.10 3.96 2.59
C GLU A 48 -24.85 5.13 3.23
N ILE A 49 -24.10 5.97 3.96
CA ILE A 49 -24.61 7.21 4.56
C ILE A 49 -23.99 8.38 3.80
N PRO A 50 -24.80 9.25 3.16
CA PRO A 50 -24.27 10.42 2.44
C PRO A 50 -23.39 11.29 3.34
N ASP A 51 -22.41 11.95 2.72
CA ASP A 51 -21.48 12.88 3.36
C ASP A 51 -20.49 12.30 4.38
N LEU A 52 -20.48 10.99 4.62
CA LEU A 52 -19.44 10.34 5.40
C LEU A 52 -18.14 10.20 4.58
N PRO A 53 -16.98 10.11 5.27
CA PRO A 53 -15.71 9.82 4.65
C PRO A 53 -15.69 8.47 3.92
N ARG A 54 -14.71 8.27 3.03
CA ARG A 54 -14.58 7.03 2.25
C ARG A 54 -14.43 5.78 3.13
N LEU A 55 -13.66 5.86 4.21
CA LEU A 55 -13.51 4.79 5.18
C LEU A 55 -14.33 5.12 6.43
N THR A 56 -15.31 4.30 6.72
CA THR A 56 -16.21 4.39 7.89
C THR A 56 -16.06 3.20 8.82
N GLY A 57 -15.47 2.11 8.34
CA GLY A 57 -15.13 0.89 9.06
C GLY A 57 -14.45 -0.08 8.11
N GLY A 58 -13.84 -1.12 8.64
CA GLY A 58 -13.13 -2.11 7.83
C GLY A 58 -11.75 -2.43 8.37
N ALA A 59 -10.85 -2.81 7.49
CA ALA A 59 -9.49 -3.23 7.82
C ALA A 59 -8.44 -2.29 7.25
N VAL A 60 -7.40 -2.01 8.03
CA VAL A 60 -6.19 -1.27 7.63
C VAL A 60 -4.99 -2.19 7.85
N GLY A 61 -4.09 -2.26 6.87
CA GLY A 61 -2.96 -3.17 7.00
C GLY A 61 -2.01 -3.15 5.82
N TYR A 62 -1.25 -4.24 5.72
CA TYR A 62 -0.29 -4.43 4.64
C TYR A 62 -0.24 -5.88 4.16
N PHE A 63 0.19 -6.05 2.92
CA PHE A 63 0.72 -7.27 2.35
C PHE A 63 2.19 -7.08 2.05
N SER A 64 3.05 -8.03 2.44
CA SER A 64 4.44 -8.08 1.97
C SER A 64 4.50 -8.42 0.48
N TYR A 65 5.62 -8.10 -0.17
CA TYR A 65 5.88 -8.56 -1.54
C TYR A 65 5.73 -10.09 -1.67
N ASP A 66 6.13 -10.81 -0.64
CA ASP A 66 6.16 -12.27 -0.65
C ASP A 66 4.77 -12.92 -0.69
N CYS A 67 3.69 -12.17 -0.40
CA CYS A 67 2.31 -12.58 -0.63
C CYS A 67 2.04 -12.91 -2.13
N VAL A 68 2.89 -12.44 -3.05
CA VAL A 68 2.78 -12.81 -4.47
C VAL A 68 2.86 -14.32 -4.69
N ARG A 69 3.52 -15.07 -3.82
CA ARG A 69 3.64 -16.54 -3.88
C ARG A 69 2.31 -17.25 -3.63
N LEU A 70 1.32 -16.54 -3.07
CA LEU A 70 -0.06 -17.01 -2.94
C LEU A 70 -0.90 -16.73 -4.21
N ILE A 71 -0.36 -15.97 -5.15
CA ILE A 71 -1.04 -15.54 -6.39
C ILE A 71 -0.39 -16.20 -7.62
N GLU A 72 0.93 -16.17 -7.69
CA GLU A 72 1.72 -16.65 -8.84
C GLU A 72 2.70 -17.73 -8.37
N ARG A 73 3.00 -18.68 -9.25
CA ARG A 73 3.95 -19.75 -8.97
C ARG A 73 5.38 -19.25 -9.22
N LEU A 74 6.07 -18.91 -8.15
CA LEU A 74 7.45 -18.40 -8.19
C LEU A 74 8.41 -19.35 -7.48
N PRO A 75 9.73 -19.33 -7.81
CA PRO A 75 10.76 -19.94 -6.99
C PRO A 75 10.70 -19.37 -5.56
N ASP A 76 11.17 -20.15 -4.59
CA ASP A 76 11.24 -19.77 -3.18
C ASP A 76 12.59 -20.17 -2.60
N SER A 77 13.65 -19.59 -3.20
CA SER A 77 15.04 -19.91 -2.85
C SER A 77 15.59 -19.05 -1.72
N ASN A 78 14.95 -17.91 -1.46
CA ASN A 78 15.46 -16.91 -0.51
C ASN A 78 14.89 -17.07 0.89
N SER A 79 15.75 -16.96 1.91
CA SER A 79 15.33 -16.94 3.30
C SER A 79 14.79 -15.56 3.70
N SER A 80 13.79 -15.56 4.57
CA SER A 80 13.42 -14.32 5.28
C SER A 80 14.55 -13.95 6.25
N SER A 81 15.03 -12.71 6.15
CA SER A 81 16.03 -12.18 7.10
C SER A 81 15.37 -11.54 8.33
N ASP A 82 14.09 -11.17 8.21
CA ASP A 82 13.28 -10.57 9.24
C ASP A 82 12.12 -11.52 9.55
N GLN A 83 11.84 -11.75 10.80
CA GLN A 83 10.71 -12.56 11.26
C GLN A 83 9.40 -11.73 11.24
N LEU A 84 9.14 -11.03 10.14
CA LEU A 84 7.93 -10.24 9.98
C LEU A 84 6.85 -11.07 9.30
N PRO A 85 5.59 -10.97 9.73
CA PRO A 85 4.48 -11.59 9.05
C PRO A 85 4.37 -11.14 7.58
N ASP A 86 3.90 -12.04 6.70
CA ASP A 86 3.66 -11.70 5.31
C ASP A 86 2.51 -10.71 5.14
N ALA A 87 1.53 -10.72 6.03
CA ALA A 87 0.48 -9.72 6.05
C ALA A 87 -0.06 -9.51 7.47
N ILE A 88 -0.46 -8.28 7.78
CA ILE A 88 -1.28 -7.95 8.95
C ILE A 88 -2.38 -6.99 8.54
N TRP A 89 -3.62 -7.31 8.95
CA TRP A 89 -4.79 -6.47 8.73
C TRP A 89 -5.57 -6.29 10.03
N ALA A 90 -5.68 -5.05 10.48
CA ALA A 90 -6.35 -4.66 11.72
C ALA A 90 -7.74 -4.10 11.41
N PHE A 91 -8.78 -4.71 11.96
CA PHE A 91 -10.18 -4.33 11.77
C PHE A 91 -10.62 -3.35 12.85
N HIS A 92 -11.13 -2.21 12.42
CA HIS A 92 -11.56 -1.13 13.29
C HIS A 92 -13.06 -0.90 13.17
N ASP A 93 -13.74 -0.88 14.30
CA ASP A 93 -15.14 -0.48 14.44
C ASP A 93 -15.31 0.97 14.88
N THR A 94 -14.23 1.62 15.24
CA THR A 94 -14.20 3.02 15.68
C THR A 94 -13.05 3.75 14.99
N ILE A 95 -13.38 4.78 14.23
CA ILE A 95 -12.46 5.53 13.38
C ILE A 95 -12.65 7.03 13.60
N CYS A 96 -11.54 7.75 13.59
CA CYS A 96 -11.52 9.19 13.52
C CYS A 96 -11.07 9.61 12.10
N ALA A 97 -11.89 10.36 11.39
CA ALA A 97 -11.60 10.88 10.07
C ALA A 97 -11.39 12.39 10.11
N PHE A 98 -10.25 12.85 9.57
CA PHE A 98 -9.94 14.27 9.40
C PHE A 98 -10.29 14.68 7.96
N ASP A 99 -11.36 15.44 7.81
CA ASP A 99 -11.72 16.07 6.54
C ASP A 99 -10.98 17.39 6.41
N HIS A 100 -9.92 17.38 5.60
CA HIS A 100 -9.08 18.57 5.40
C HIS A 100 -9.73 19.60 4.48
N VAL A 101 -10.75 19.23 3.72
CA VAL A 101 -11.48 20.14 2.82
C VAL A 101 -12.56 20.90 3.59
N LYS A 102 -13.34 20.17 4.38
CA LYS A 102 -14.40 20.76 5.22
C LYS A 102 -13.88 21.28 6.56
N HIS A 103 -12.59 21.05 6.89
CA HIS A 103 -11.98 21.35 8.20
C HIS A 103 -12.76 20.75 9.37
N GLN A 104 -13.15 19.49 9.23
CA GLN A 104 -13.97 18.78 10.21
C GLN A 104 -13.28 17.51 10.70
N LEU A 105 -13.56 17.19 11.95
CA LEU A 105 -13.23 15.91 12.54
C LEU A 105 -14.53 15.10 12.65
N VAL A 106 -14.55 13.92 12.04
CA VAL A 106 -15.70 13.02 12.05
C VAL A 106 -15.33 11.79 12.86
N LEU A 107 -16.05 11.56 13.95
CA LEU A 107 -15.90 10.36 14.78
C LEU A 107 -16.96 9.34 14.35
N ILE A 108 -16.55 8.14 14.05
CA ILE A 108 -17.39 7.08 13.49
C ILE A 108 -17.27 5.85 14.36
N ALA A 109 -18.39 5.32 14.83
CA ALA A 109 -18.46 4.01 15.48
C ALA A 109 -19.42 3.11 14.71
N SER A 110 -18.92 2.01 14.21
CA SER A 110 -19.70 1.01 13.48
C SER A 110 -20.39 0.05 14.44
N VAL A 111 -21.60 -0.33 14.09
CA VAL A 111 -22.40 -1.35 14.79
C VAL A 111 -22.54 -2.54 13.84
N PHE A 112 -22.19 -3.74 14.31
CA PHE A 112 -22.39 -4.97 13.59
C PHE A 112 -23.66 -5.64 14.10
N LEU A 113 -24.63 -5.85 13.22
CA LEU A 113 -25.91 -6.46 13.55
C LEU A 113 -25.95 -7.88 12.96
N ASP A 114 -26.20 -8.86 13.81
CA ASP A 114 -26.57 -10.23 13.48
C ASP A 114 -27.96 -10.56 14.03
N GLU A 115 -28.41 -11.81 13.86
CA GLU A 115 -29.75 -12.22 14.26
C GLU A 115 -30.02 -12.10 15.78
N ASP A 116 -28.96 -12.21 16.59
CA ASP A 116 -29.03 -12.19 18.05
C ASP A 116 -28.71 -10.80 18.64
N THR A 117 -28.32 -9.81 17.84
CA THR A 117 -27.91 -8.49 18.31
C THR A 117 -29.11 -7.64 18.69
N ASP A 118 -29.15 -7.16 19.94
CA ASP A 118 -30.08 -6.10 20.35
C ASP A 118 -29.63 -4.75 19.77
N PRO A 119 -30.36 -4.16 18.80
CA PRO A 119 -29.95 -2.93 18.14
C PRO A 119 -29.86 -1.73 19.08
N GLU A 120 -30.71 -1.68 20.12
CA GLU A 120 -30.73 -0.57 21.07
C GLU A 120 -29.49 -0.60 21.97
N GLN A 121 -29.13 -1.76 22.49
CA GLN A 121 -27.91 -1.93 23.27
C GLN A 121 -26.66 -1.68 22.41
N ALA A 122 -26.62 -2.20 21.20
CA ALA A 122 -25.51 -1.99 20.28
C ALA A 122 -25.30 -0.51 19.91
N TYR A 123 -26.39 0.26 19.76
CA TYR A 123 -26.32 1.71 19.57
C TYR A 123 -25.77 2.43 20.80
N MET A 124 -26.22 2.05 22.01
CA MET A 124 -25.71 2.65 23.26
C MET A 124 -24.21 2.37 23.43
N ASP A 125 -23.76 1.15 23.14
CA ASP A 125 -22.35 0.79 23.21
C ASP A 125 -21.50 1.55 22.20
N ALA A 126 -22.00 1.75 20.98
CA ALA A 126 -21.35 2.56 19.96
C ALA A 126 -21.24 4.04 20.39
N SER A 127 -22.33 4.59 20.97
CA SER A 127 -22.35 5.95 21.51
C SER A 127 -21.31 6.13 22.62
N ALA A 128 -21.21 5.17 23.54
CA ALA A 128 -20.21 5.20 24.62
C ALA A 128 -18.76 5.13 24.09
N ARG A 129 -18.51 4.40 22.96
CA ARG A 129 -17.20 4.44 22.29
C ARG A 129 -16.90 5.80 21.70
N LEU A 130 -17.89 6.48 21.10
CA LEU A 130 -17.74 7.85 20.59
C LEU A 130 -17.44 8.85 21.71
N ASP A 131 -18.15 8.79 22.85
CA ASP A 131 -17.92 9.66 24.01
C ASP A 131 -16.49 9.47 24.56
N THR A 132 -16.02 8.22 24.58
CA THR A 132 -14.65 7.88 24.99
C THR A 132 -13.62 8.48 24.05
N LEU A 133 -13.86 8.39 22.74
CA LEU A 133 -12.98 8.94 21.72
C LEU A 133 -12.96 10.47 21.76
N GLU A 134 -14.13 11.12 21.89
CA GLU A 134 -14.25 12.58 22.04
C GLU A 134 -13.50 13.09 23.28
N SER A 135 -13.66 12.39 24.40
CA SER A 135 -12.95 12.71 25.64
C SER A 135 -11.43 12.62 25.48
N ALA A 136 -10.93 11.68 24.67
CA ALA A 136 -9.51 11.53 24.41
C ALA A 136 -8.92 12.74 23.65
N PHE A 137 -9.68 13.37 22.75
CA PHE A 137 -9.27 14.60 22.06
C PHE A 137 -9.24 15.84 22.96
N SER A 138 -10.01 15.84 24.04
CA SER A 138 -10.04 16.94 25.01
C SER A 138 -8.80 16.93 25.92
N ASN A 139 -8.07 15.83 26.01
CA ASN A 139 -6.89 15.70 26.82
C ASN A 139 -5.66 16.27 26.10
N THR A 140 -4.97 17.19 26.76
CA THR A 140 -3.71 17.73 26.25
C THR A 140 -2.59 16.70 26.41
N VAL A 141 -2.20 16.06 25.32
CA VAL A 141 -1.01 15.20 25.27
C VAL A 141 0.17 16.05 24.87
N ARG A 142 1.22 16.08 25.70
CA ARG A 142 2.50 16.65 25.28
C ARG A 142 3.23 15.62 24.43
N PRO A 143 3.49 15.93 23.15
CA PRO A 143 4.25 15.02 22.31
C PRO A 143 5.66 14.83 22.89
N ASP A 144 6.19 13.64 22.81
CA ASP A 144 7.60 13.45 23.06
C ASP A 144 8.40 14.20 21.98
N THR A 145 9.17 15.18 22.44
CA THR A 145 10.03 16.01 21.58
C THR A 145 11.49 15.59 21.68
N ALA A 146 11.78 14.46 22.32
CA ALA A 146 13.14 13.94 22.36
C ALA A 146 13.66 13.71 20.92
N PRO A 147 14.88 14.15 20.63
CA PRO A 147 15.44 13.99 19.30
C PRO A 147 15.63 12.50 18.99
N VAL A 148 15.16 12.11 17.82
CA VAL A 148 15.49 10.83 17.20
C VAL A 148 17.01 10.78 16.99
N ARG A 149 17.63 9.66 17.33
CA ARG A 149 19.03 9.41 17.03
C ARG A 149 19.13 8.20 16.12
N LEU A 150 19.87 8.37 15.05
CA LEU A 150 20.28 7.31 14.14
C LEU A 150 21.77 7.05 14.36
N ASP A 151 22.16 5.79 14.34
CA ASP A 151 23.56 5.44 14.33
C ASP A 151 24.21 5.90 13.01
N ALA A 152 25.49 6.25 13.06
CA ALA A 152 26.20 6.66 11.85
C ALA A 152 26.50 5.49 10.90
N ASP A 153 26.38 4.24 11.40
CA ASP A 153 26.68 3.02 10.65
C ASP A 153 25.43 2.51 9.91
N ILE A 154 25.39 2.77 8.62
CA ILE A 154 24.33 2.26 7.72
C ILE A 154 24.87 1.02 7.03
N ARG A 155 24.16 -0.12 7.17
CA ARG A 155 24.54 -1.42 6.61
C ARG A 155 23.59 -1.80 5.48
N SER A 156 24.18 -2.26 4.39
CA SER A 156 23.43 -2.91 3.30
C SER A 156 23.34 -4.42 3.54
N ASN A 157 22.27 -5.07 3.08
CA ASN A 157 22.13 -6.53 3.08
C ASN A 157 22.88 -7.21 1.92
N VAL A 158 23.52 -6.45 1.04
CA VAL A 158 24.29 -6.91 -0.10
C VAL A 158 25.51 -6.02 -0.29
N GLU A 159 26.65 -6.61 -0.61
CA GLU A 159 27.85 -5.85 -0.94
C GLU A 159 27.71 -5.14 -2.28
N LYS A 160 28.42 -4.01 -2.44
CA LYS A 160 28.32 -3.19 -3.66
C LYS A 160 28.64 -3.98 -4.92
N GLU A 161 29.71 -4.75 -4.88
CA GLU A 161 30.20 -5.55 -6.02
C GLU A 161 29.21 -6.67 -6.40
N GLU A 162 28.53 -7.26 -5.42
CA GLU A 162 27.50 -8.26 -5.63
C GLU A 162 26.24 -7.64 -6.28
N PHE A 163 25.81 -6.48 -5.79
CA PHE A 163 24.70 -5.74 -6.38
C PHE A 163 24.98 -5.31 -7.84
N GLU A 164 26.19 -4.79 -8.09
CA GLU A 164 26.62 -4.43 -9.46
C GLU A 164 26.66 -5.66 -10.38
N ALA A 165 27.12 -6.80 -9.89
CA ALA A 165 27.11 -8.07 -10.63
C ALA A 165 25.68 -8.54 -10.93
N ALA A 166 24.74 -8.39 -9.99
CA ALA A 166 23.33 -8.71 -10.20
C ALA A 166 22.72 -7.80 -11.30
N VAL A 167 23.06 -6.50 -11.31
CA VAL A 167 22.64 -5.58 -12.38
C VAL A 167 23.19 -6.02 -13.75
N VAL A 168 24.45 -6.49 -13.82
CA VAL A 168 25.02 -7.00 -15.09
C VAL A 168 24.25 -8.24 -15.57
N LYS A 169 23.91 -9.18 -14.68
CA LYS A 169 23.10 -10.36 -15.02
C LYS A 169 21.69 -9.94 -15.48
N ALA A 170 21.06 -9.01 -14.78
CA ALA A 170 19.74 -8.47 -15.17
C ALA A 170 19.77 -7.85 -16.59
N LYS A 171 20.82 -7.09 -16.91
CA LYS A 171 21.03 -6.54 -18.27
C LYS A 171 21.24 -7.65 -19.33
N HIS A 172 21.83 -8.77 -18.94
CA HIS A 172 21.94 -9.93 -19.84
C HIS A 172 20.56 -10.51 -20.18
N HIS A 173 19.66 -10.69 -19.18
CA HIS A 173 18.28 -11.12 -19.42
C HIS A 173 17.51 -10.18 -20.35
N ILE A 174 17.75 -8.87 -20.25
CA ILE A 174 17.17 -7.89 -21.19
C ILE A 174 17.73 -8.11 -22.61
N HIS A 175 19.04 -8.36 -22.73
CA HIS A 175 19.68 -8.57 -24.03
C HIS A 175 19.21 -9.87 -24.71
N GLU A 176 19.02 -10.92 -23.94
CA GLU A 176 18.49 -12.21 -24.42
C GLU A 176 16.98 -12.15 -24.76
N GLY A 177 16.29 -11.08 -24.41
CA GLY A 177 14.86 -10.90 -24.69
C GLY A 177 13.92 -11.55 -23.68
N ASP A 178 14.42 -11.95 -22.51
CA ASP A 178 13.60 -12.53 -21.42
C ASP A 178 12.64 -11.50 -20.83
N ILE A 179 13.11 -10.27 -20.68
CA ILE A 179 12.41 -9.16 -20.06
C ILE A 179 12.73 -7.82 -20.75
N PHE A 180 11.88 -6.83 -20.56
CA PHE A 180 12.14 -5.43 -20.97
C PHE A 180 12.68 -4.62 -19.81
N GLN A 181 12.24 -4.92 -18.59
CA GLN A 181 12.60 -4.23 -17.36
C GLN A 181 12.60 -5.20 -16.18
N VAL A 182 13.53 -5.00 -15.24
CA VAL A 182 13.52 -5.59 -13.91
C VAL A 182 14.02 -4.58 -12.89
N VAL A 183 13.40 -4.53 -11.74
CA VAL A 183 13.75 -3.63 -10.63
C VAL A 183 14.37 -4.44 -9.50
N LEU A 184 15.69 -4.41 -9.40
CA LEU A 184 16.43 -5.02 -8.29
C LEU A 184 16.43 -4.08 -7.09
N SER A 185 16.48 -4.66 -5.89
CA SER A 185 16.47 -3.92 -4.64
C SER A 185 17.61 -4.29 -3.71
N GLN A 186 17.87 -3.44 -2.75
CA GLN A 186 18.71 -3.68 -1.59
C GLN A 186 18.08 -3.04 -0.37
N ARG A 187 18.43 -3.54 0.81
CA ARG A 187 17.93 -3.01 2.08
C ARG A 187 19.06 -2.38 2.87
N PHE A 188 18.78 -1.17 3.36
CA PHE A 188 19.66 -0.50 4.31
C PHE A 188 19.08 -0.57 5.71
N SER A 189 19.94 -0.81 6.71
CA SER A 189 19.57 -0.83 8.11
C SER A 189 20.54 0.04 8.94
N THR A 190 20.01 0.65 10.00
CA THR A 190 20.79 1.43 10.97
C THR A 190 20.17 1.31 12.34
N GLY A 191 20.96 1.46 13.38
CA GLY A 191 20.44 1.56 14.75
C GLY A 191 19.64 2.84 14.95
N TYR A 192 18.59 2.72 15.74
CA TYR A 192 17.63 3.79 16.00
C TYR A 192 17.31 3.87 17.49
N SER A 193 17.13 5.10 17.99
CA SER A 193 16.59 5.33 19.34
C SER A 193 15.67 6.56 19.37
N GLY A 194 14.57 6.44 20.08
CA GLY A 194 13.56 7.49 20.24
C GLY A 194 12.16 6.98 19.92
N ASP A 195 11.15 7.86 19.98
CA ASP A 195 9.78 7.51 19.62
C ASP A 195 9.64 7.38 18.10
N PRO A 196 9.25 6.18 17.55
CA PRO A 196 9.05 5.98 16.13
C PRO A 196 8.04 6.94 15.49
N PHE A 197 7.08 7.45 16.25
CA PHE A 197 6.12 8.43 15.74
C PHE A 197 6.80 9.76 15.33
N ASN A 198 7.95 10.09 15.91
CA ASN A 198 8.73 11.25 15.50
C ASN A 198 9.34 11.09 14.09
N LEU A 199 9.63 9.85 13.65
CA LEU A 199 10.00 9.59 12.24
C LEU A 199 8.84 9.94 11.28
N TYR A 200 7.63 9.50 11.64
CA TYR A 200 6.43 9.85 10.85
C TYR A 200 6.23 11.37 10.77
N ARG A 201 6.38 12.07 11.90
CA ARG A 201 6.26 13.53 11.96
C ARG A 201 7.30 14.23 11.08
N ALA A 202 8.53 13.75 11.10
CA ALA A 202 9.61 14.27 10.25
C ALA A 202 9.33 13.97 8.76
N LEU A 203 8.97 12.72 8.45
CA LEU A 203 8.68 12.28 7.07
C LEU A 203 7.54 13.09 6.45
N ARG A 204 6.51 13.40 7.21
CA ARG A 204 5.39 14.23 6.78
C ARG A 204 5.81 15.66 6.37
N GLN A 205 6.88 16.19 6.96
CA GLN A 205 7.40 17.52 6.62
C GLN A 205 8.40 17.47 5.45
N VAL A 206 9.27 16.46 5.46
CA VAL A 206 10.37 16.35 4.49
C VAL A 206 9.88 15.84 3.13
N ASN A 207 8.96 14.87 3.14
CA ASN A 207 8.49 14.21 1.92
C ASN A 207 6.99 13.92 1.98
N PRO A 208 6.13 14.95 1.91
CA PRO A 208 4.69 14.75 1.84
C PRO A 208 4.33 14.01 0.54
N SER A 209 3.58 12.92 0.66
CA SER A 209 3.11 12.09 -0.44
C SER A 209 1.62 11.77 -0.24
N PRO A 210 0.89 11.32 -1.29
CA PRO A 210 -0.53 10.98 -1.18
C PRO A 210 -0.84 9.95 -0.12
N TYR A 211 0.07 8.99 0.12
CA TYR A 211 -0.08 7.94 1.12
C TYR A 211 0.97 8.07 2.21
N LEU A 212 0.61 8.79 3.26
CA LEU A 212 1.40 8.87 4.49
C LEU A 212 0.77 7.93 5.51
N PHE A 213 1.55 7.02 6.07
CA PHE A 213 1.06 6.06 7.05
C PHE A 213 2.04 5.81 8.19
N TYR A 214 1.46 5.55 9.35
CA TYR A 214 2.11 5.02 10.54
C TYR A 214 1.26 3.85 11.03
N LEU A 215 1.74 2.64 10.87
CA LEU A 215 1.07 1.42 11.28
C LEU A 215 1.88 0.76 12.38
N GLU A 216 1.24 0.50 13.52
CA GLU A 216 1.85 -0.11 14.68
C GLU A 216 1.30 -1.52 14.89
N PHE A 217 2.18 -2.51 14.83
CA PHE A 217 1.85 -3.92 14.93
C PHE A 217 2.69 -4.60 16.04
N GLY A 218 2.37 -4.29 17.30
CA GLY A 218 3.09 -4.85 18.43
C GLY A 218 4.58 -4.51 18.40
N ASP A 219 5.40 -5.46 17.95
CA ASP A 219 6.86 -5.34 18.03
C ASP A 219 7.50 -4.50 16.92
N PHE A 220 6.77 -4.19 15.86
CA PHE A 220 7.31 -3.37 14.78
C PHE A 220 6.32 -2.31 14.27
N ARG A 221 6.84 -1.34 13.53
CA ARG A 221 6.07 -0.25 12.91
C ARG A 221 6.44 -0.11 11.45
N LEU A 222 5.44 0.19 10.62
CA LEU A 222 5.65 0.66 9.25
C LEU A 222 5.41 2.17 9.21
N VAL A 223 6.45 2.91 8.82
CA VAL A 223 6.42 4.37 8.71
C VAL A 223 6.74 4.76 7.28
N GLY A 224 5.75 5.20 6.52
CA GLY A 224 5.91 5.39 5.09
C GLY A 224 5.30 6.66 4.52
N SER A 225 5.83 7.05 3.36
CA SER A 225 5.37 8.16 2.52
C SER A 225 5.40 7.73 1.06
N SER A 226 4.45 6.86 0.68
CA SER A 226 4.36 6.35 -0.68
C SER A 226 3.71 7.35 -1.64
N PRO A 227 4.31 7.60 -2.79
CA PRO A 227 3.74 8.47 -3.80
C PRO A 227 2.78 7.75 -4.75
N GLU A 228 2.76 6.42 -4.75
CA GLU A 228 2.22 5.63 -5.85
C GLU A 228 1.09 4.70 -5.40
N VAL A 229 -0.06 4.86 -6.06
CA VAL A 229 -1.20 3.94 -5.92
C VAL A 229 -0.78 2.57 -6.45
N LEU A 230 -1.08 1.49 -5.71
CA LEU A 230 -1.04 0.15 -6.28
C LEU A 230 -2.31 -0.12 -7.08
N VAL A 231 -3.45 -0.09 -6.41
CA VAL A 231 -4.77 -0.13 -7.03
C VAL A 231 -5.80 0.47 -6.07
N ARG A 232 -6.75 1.20 -6.65
CA ARG A 232 -7.94 1.70 -5.96
C ARG A 232 -9.17 1.09 -6.59
N VAL A 233 -10.10 0.66 -5.76
CA VAL A 233 -11.44 0.22 -6.19
C VAL A 233 -12.47 0.99 -5.40
N GLU A 234 -13.35 1.71 -6.09
CA GLU A 234 -14.44 2.47 -5.50
C GLU A 234 -15.72 2.22 -6.30
N ASN A 235 -16.76 1.71 -5.66
CA ASN A 235 -18.02 1.39 -6.33
C ASN A 235 -17.84 0.51 -7.58
N ARG A 236 -16.99 -0.52 -7.49
CA ARG A 236 -16.60 -1.45 -8.56
C ARG A 236 -15.83 -0.80 -9.72
N LYS A 237 -15.45 0.46 -9.65
CA LYS A 237 -14.48 1.08 -10.55
C LYS A 237 -13.08 0.83 -10.00
N ALA A 238 -12.24 0.10 -10.72
CA ALA A 238 -10.83 -0.08 -10.42
C ALA A 238 -10.00 0.96 -11.18
N GLU A 239 -8.99 1.53 -10.51
CA GLU A 239 -8.13 2.58 -11.04
C GLU A 239 -6.67 2.31 -10.68
N LEU A 240 -5.79 2.51 -11.67
CA LEU A 240 -4.33 2.55 -11.53
C LEU A 240 -3.83 3.90 -12.02
N LEU A 241 -2.75 4.38 -11.40
CA LEU A 241 -2.07 5.60 -11.80
C LEU A 241 -0.61 5.29 -12.15
N PRO A 242 -0.31 4.72 -13.34
CA PRO A 242 1.07 4.49 -13.76
C PRO A 242 1.86 5.78 -13.76
N ILE A 243 3.00 5.78 -13.07
CA ILE A 243 3.92 6.92 -12.93
C ILE A 243 5.26 6.53 -13.51
N ALA A 244 5.81 7.35 -14.42
CA ALA A 244 7.15 7.19 -14.97
C ALA A 244 7.79 8.53 -15.25
N GLY A 245 9.08 8.52 -15.42
CA GLY A 245 9.85 9.73 -15.69
C GLY A 245 9.87 10.71 -14.54
N THR A 246 11.00 11.37 -14.35
CA THR A 246 11.17 12.33 -13.26
C THR A 246 12.00 13.52 -13.72
N ARG A 247 11.55 14.73 -13.37
CA ARG A 247 12.38 15.93 -13.42
C ARG A 247 12.24 16.69 -12.10
N PRO A 248 13.27 17.42 -11.68
CA PRO A 248 13.15 18.31 -10.53
C PRO A 248 12.16 19.44 -10.84
N ARG A 249 11.70 20.12 -9.81
CA ARG A 249 10.93 21.37 -9.97
C ARG A 249 11.86 22.49 -10.42
N GLY A 250 11.37 23.35 -11.31
CA GLY A 250 12.09 24.54 -11.74
C GLY A 250 12.16 25.61 -10.64
N ALA A 251 13.24 26.41 -10.63
CA ALA A 251 13.38 27.55 -9.73
C ALA A 251 12.41 28.70 -10.06
N SER A 252 11.85 28.71 -11.27
CA SER A 252 10.83 29.66 -11.74
C SER A 252 9.69 28.92 -12.44
N ALA A 253 8.54 29.57 -12.58
CA ALA A 253 7.40 29.01 -13.32
C ALA A 253 7.74 28.71 -14.80
N GLN A 254 8.61 29.51 -15.40
CA GLN A 254 9.06 29.28 -16.76
C GLN A 254 9.95 28.04 -16.86
N GLU A 255 10.97 27.93 -16.03
CA GLU A 255 11.85 26.75 -15.98
C GLU A 255 11.06 25.47 -15.65
N ASP A 256 10.08 25.55 -14.74
CA ASP A 256 9.19 24.42 -14.40
C ASP A 256 8.38 23.97 -15.61
N ALA A 257 7.94 24.89 -16.47
CA ALA A 257 7.25 24.58 -17.72
C ALA A 257 8.20 23.95 -18.75
N GLU A 258 9.40 24.49 -18.91
CA GLU A 258 10.43 23.97 -19.83
C GLU A 258 10.84 22.54 -19.45
N LEU A 259 11.06 22.27 -18.16
CA LEU A 259 11.36 20.91 -17.65
C LEU A 259 10.19 19.93 -17.87
N ALA A 260 8.96 20.41 -17.77
CA ALA A 260 7.77 19.59 -18.06
C ALA A 260 7.68 19.24 -19.56
N GLU A 261 7.95 20.19 -20.45
CA GLU A 261 7.99 19.97 -21.90
C GLU A 261 9.13 19.02 -22.29
N GLU A 262 10.33 19.22 -21.72
CA GLU A 262 11.48 18.32 -21.90
C GLU A 262 11.12 16.89 -21.51
N LEU A 263 10.51 16.69 -20.32
CA LEU A 263 10.11 15.38 -19.83
C LEU A 263 9.11 14.70 -20.78
N LEU A 264 8.11 15.43 -21.27
CA LEU A 264 7.15 14.91 -22.23
C LEU A 264 7.74 14.63 -23.61
N ALA A 265 8.83 15.29 -23.98
CA ALA A 265 9.52 15.07 -25.24
C ALA A 265 10.55 13.94 -25.18
N ASP A 266 10.96 13.51 -23.98
CA ASP A 266 11.97 12.47 -23.80
C ASP A 266 11.47 11.10 -24.30
N ARG A 267 12.14 10.57 -25.32
CA ARG A 267 11.74 9.32 -25.99
C ARG A 267 11.84 8.10 -25.09
N LYS A 268 12.82 8.05 -24.20
CA LYS A 268 13.03 6.94 -23.28
C LYS A 268 11.93 6.94 -22.20
N GLU A 269 11.70 8.09 -21.56
CA GLU A 269 10.69 8.23 -20.51
C GLU A 269 9.29 7.94 -21.06
N ARG A 270 8.98 8.37 -22.26
CA ARG A 270 7.72 8.06 -22.94
C ARG A 270 7.55 6.56 -23.24
N ALA A 271 8.61 5.88 -23.68
CA ALA A 271 8.56 4.45 -23.97
C ALA A 271 8.35 3.63 -22.68
N GLU A 272 9.05 4.00 -21.61
CA GLU A 272 8.86 3.38 -20.29
C GLU A 272 7.44 3.63 -19.76
N HIS A 273 6.96 4.87 -19.87
CA HIS A 273 5.60 5.22 -19.45
C HIS A 273 4.54 4.44 -20.22
N LEU A 274 4.67 4.31 -21.54
CA LEU A 274 3.76 3.51 -22.36
C LEU A 274 3.74 2.05 -21.94
N MET A 275 4.90 1.48 -21.63
CA MET A 275 5.03 0.10 -21.14
C MET A 275 4.29 -0.08 -19.81
N LEU A 276 4.42 0.85 -18.86
CA LEU A 276 3.72 0.79 -17.58
C LEU A 276 2.20 0.97 -17.73
N VAL A 277 1.77 1.84 -18.62
CA VAL A 277 0.33 1.98 -18.95
C VAL A 277 -0.23 0.68 -19.54
N ASP A 278 0.49 0.05 -20.45
CA ASP A 278 0.08 -1.22 -21.06
C ASP A 278 0.05 -2.36 -20.03
N LEU A 279 1.04 -2.40 -19.13
CA LEU A 279 1.05 -3.33 -18.02
C LEU A 279 -0.18 -3.16 -17.11
N GLY A 280 -0.50 -1.92 -16.74
CA GLY A 280 -1.69 -1.62 -15.93
C GLY A 280 -3.00 -1.97 -16.64
N ARG A 281 -3.09 -1.76 -17.96
CA ARG A 281 -4.24 -2.20 -18.76
C ARG A 281 -4.38 -3.72 -18.78
N ASN A 282 -3.26 -4.43 -18.90
CA ASN A 282 -3.26 -5.89 -18.86
C ASN A 282 -3.66 -6.42 -17.46
N ASP A 283 -3.14 -5.83 -16.40
CA ASP A 283 -3.46 -6.23 -15.02
C ASP A 283 -4.97 -6.05 -14.74
N LEU A 284 -5.53 -4.87 -15.01
CA LEU A 284 -6.95 -4.62 -14.85
C LEU A 284 -7.80 -5.47 -15.79
N GLY A 285 -7.33 -5.75 -17.01
CA GLY A 285 -8.03 -6.57 -18.00
C GLY A 285 -8.37 -7.97 -17.51
N ARG A 286 -7.59 -8.51 -16.57
CA ARG A 286 -7.80 -9.86 -15.98
C ARG A 286 -9.09 -9.96 -15.15
N VAL A 287 -9.58 -8.85 -14.62
CA VAL A 287 -10.71 -8.81 -13.66
C VAL A 287 -11.85 -7.88 -14.09
N SER A 288 -11.74 -7.28 -15.25
CA SER A 288 -12.66 -6.24 -15.71
C SER A 288 -13.68 -6.76 -16.71
N SER A 289 -14.83 -6.11 -16.76
CA SER A 289 -15.82 -6.33 -17.81
C SER A 289 -15.21 -6.05 -19.19
N TYR A 290 -15.51 -6.88 -20.16
CA TYR A 290 -14.97 -6.74 -21.50
C TYR A 290 -15.25 -5.34 -22.08
N GLY A 291 -14.20 -4.71 -22.61
CA GLY A 291 -14.29 -3.36 -23.21
C GLY A 291 -14.35 -2.22 -22.20
N SER A 292 -14.25 -2.48 -20.88
CA SER A 292 -14.33 -1.41 -19.87
C SER A 292 -12.97 -0.83 -19.45
N VAL A 293 -11.85 -1.40 -19.91
CA VAL A 293 -10.50 -0.88 -19.59
C VAL A 293 -10.21 0.32 -20.49
N GLU A 294 -10.09 1.48 -19.87
CA GLU A 294 -9.88 2.76 -20.56
C GLU A 294 -8.67 3.51 -19.97
N VAL A 295 -7.96 4.23 -20.82
CA VAL A 295 -6.98 5.23 -20.39
C VAL A 295 -7.70 6.58 -20.35
N GLU A 296 -8.22 6.95 -19.18
CA GLU A 296 -9.02 8.17 -19.01
C GLU A 296 -8.20 9.44 -19.26
N ARG A 297 -6.93 9.40 -18.84
CA ARG A 297 -5.97 10.49 -19.08
C ARG A 297 -4.61 9.87 -19.40
N TYR A 298 -3.98 10.30 -20.48
CA TYR A 298 -2.69 9.79 -20.92
C TYR A 298 -1.58 10.83 -20.83
N ALA A 299 -0.45 10.46 -20.24
CA ALA A 299 0.83 11.18 -20.26
C ALA A 299 0.69 12.66 -19.89
N TYR A 300 0.13 12.97 -18.74
CA TYR A 300 0.08 14.34 -18.21
C TYR A 300 1.12 14.54 -17.10
N ILE A 301 1.53 15.79 -16.89
CA ILE A 301 2.48 16.14 -15.83
C ILE A 301 1.75 16.33 -14.52
N GLU A 302 2.18 15.57 -13.52
CA GLU A 302 1.83 15.79 -12.11
C GLU A 302 3.02 16.40 -11.37
N ARG A 303 2.73 17.49 -10.64
CA ARG A 303 3.75 18.29 -9.92
C ARG A 303 3.65 18.02 -8.42
N TYR A 304 4.74 17.53 -7.86
CA TYR A 304 4.91 17.36 -6.42
C TYR A 304 5.79 18.45 -5.83
N SER A 305 6.07 18.42 -4.54
CA SER A 305 6.87 19.46 -3.87
C SER A 305 8.27 19.63 -4.45
N HIS A 306 8.95 18.53 -4.83
CA HIS A 306 10.35 18.54 -5.24
C HIS A 306 10.59 18.02 -6.66
N VAL A 307 9.64 17.28 -7.19
CA VAL A 307 9.74 16.64 -8.51
C VAL A 307 8.42 16.73 -9.28
N MET A 308 8.50 16.46 -10.58
CA MET A 308 7.35 16.24 -11.45
C MET A 308 7.49 14.90 -12.15
N HIS A 309 6.37 14.28 -12.49
CA HIS A 309 6.31 12.98 -13.16
C HIS A 309 5.34 12.98 -14.33
N ILE A 310 5.53 12.05 -15.26
CA ILE A 310 4.52 11.70 -16.25
C ILE A 310 3.57 10.70 -15.58
N VAL A 311 2.27 10.98 -15.60
CA VAL A 311 1.23 10.17 -15.00
C VAL A 311 0.17 9.84 -16.04
N SER A 312 -0.43 8.67 -15.97
CA SER A 312 -1.66 8.33 -16.69
C SER A 312 -2.68 7.75 -15.72
N SER A 313 -3.96 7.86 -16.04
CA SER A 313 -5.05 7.19 -15.31
C SER A 313 -5.58 6.07 -16.19
N VAL A 314 -5.51 4.84 -15.68
CA VAL A 314 -6.09 3.65 -16.29
C VAL A 314 -7.22 3.19 -15.39
N ALA A 315 -8.43 3.14 -15.92
CA ALA A 315 -9.60 2.75 -15.15
C ALA A 315 -10.35 1.61 -15.83
N SER A 316 -11.13 0.89 -15.04
CA SER A 316 -12.00 -0.18 -15.53
C SER A 316 -13.17 -0.40 -14.58
N ARG A 317 -14.14 -1.19 -15.04
CA ARG A 317 -15.22 -1.71 -14.20
C ARG A 317 -15.01 -3.19 -13.95
N LEU A 318 -15.01 -3.59 -12.68
CA LEU A 318 -14.90 -5.01 -12.32
C LEU A 318 -16.06 -5.81 -12.94
N ALA A 319 -15.72 -6.94 -13.54
CA ALA A 319 -16.71 -7.89 -14.07
C ALA A 319 -17.47 -8.56 -12.92
N ASP A 320 -18.69 -9.04 -13.22
CA ASP A 320 -19.48 -9.77 -12.24
C ASP A 320 -18.72 -11.00 -11.73
N GLY A 321 -18.79 -11.21 -10.41
CA GLY A 321 -18.06 -12.28 -9.72
C GLY A 321 -16.65 -11.90 -9.26
N PHE A 322 -16.08 -10.77 -9.69
CA PHE A 322 -14.80 -10.27 -9.17
C PHE A 322 -15.00 -9.20 -8.09
N SER A 323 -14.15 -9.26 -7.07
CA SER A 323 -14.09 -8.36 -5.93
C SER A 323 -12.93 -7.35 -6.04
N SER A 324 -12.86 -6.39 -5.12
CA SER A 324 -11.70 -5.51 -4.97
C SER A 324 -10.43 -6.27 -4.60
N MET A 325 -10.54 -7.39 -3.88
CA MET A 325 -9.42 -8.26 -3.58
C MET A 325 -8.88 -8.95 -4.83
N ASP A 326 -9.73 -9.31 -5.78
CA ASP A 326 -9.30 -9.87 -7.06
C ASP A 326 -8.58 -8.82 -7.91
N ALA A 327 -9.04 -7.55 -7.86
CA ALA A 327 -8.33 -6.44 -8.49
C ALA A 327 -6.94 -6.24 -7.87
N LEU A 328 -6.82 -6.32 -6.54
CA LEU A 328 -5.53 -6.26 -5.87
C LEU A 328 -4.62 -7.40 -6.34
N LYS A 329 -5.08 -8.66 -6.30
CA LYS A 329 -4.30 -9.82 -6.76
C LYS A 329 -3.85 -9.68 -8.22
N ALA A 330 -4.70 -9.17 -9.11
CA ALA A 330 -4.37 -8.97 -10.52
C ALA A 330 -3.27 -7.93 -10.74
N CYS A 331 -3.22 -6.88 -9.90
CA CYS A 331 -2.24 -5.79 -10.00
C CYS A 331 -0.97 -6.04 -9.19
N PHE A 332 -0.98 -7.01 -8.29
CA PHE A 332 0.10 -7.26 -7.32
C PHE A 332 1.22 -8.16 -7.89
N PRO A 333 2.49 -7.85 -7.59
CA PRO A 333 2.97 -6.55 -7.15
C PRO A 333 2.98 -5.54 -8.29
N ALA A 334 3.19 -4.25 -7.97
CA ALA A 334 3.25 -3.22 -9.00
C ALA A 334 4.41 -3.45 -9.98
N GLY A 335 4.19 -3.11 -11.25
CA GLY A 335 5.22 -3.23 -12.28
C GLY A 335 6.43 -2.34 -12.05
N THR A 336 6.22 -1.17 -11.45
CA THR A 336 7.27 -0.19 -11.11
C THR A 336 8.27 -0.69 -10.06
N VAL A 337 7.95 -1.76 -9.33
CA VAL A 337 8.85 -2.40 -8.35
C VAL A 337 9.17 -3.86 -8.69
N SER A 338 8.66 -4.39 -9.79
CA SER A 338 8.95 -5.74 -10.28
C SER A 338 9.59 -5.72 -11.67
N GLY A 339 8.82 -5.51 -12.70
CA GLY A 339 9.30 -5.41 -14.09
C GLY A 339 8.28 -5.91 -15.11
N ALA A 340 8.74 -6.08 -16.35
CA ALA A 340 7.91 -6.48 -17.47
C ALA A 340 8.67 -7.44 -18.41
N PRO A 341 8.10 -8.62 -18.80
CA PRO A 341 6.86 -9.23 -18.28
C PRO A 341 6.93 -9.57 -16.79
N LYS A 342 5.84 -9.36 -16.06
CA LYS A 342 5.80 -9.34 -14.58
C LYS A 342 6.33 -10.65 -13.96
N VAL A 343 5.80 -11.81 -14.35
CA VAL A 343 6.17 -13.09 -13.73
C VAL A 343 7.65 -13.39 -13.98
N ARG A 344 8.14 -13.21 -15.21
CA ARG A 344 9.55 -13.46 -15.53
C ARG A 344 10.49 -12.53 -14.78
N ALA A 345 10.13 -11.25 -14.65
CA ALA A 345 10.89 -10.29 -13.83
C ALA A 345 10.96 -10.72 -12.36
N MET A 346 9.86 -11.23 -11.79
CA MET A 346 9.85 -11.73 -10.42
C MET A 346 10.69 -12.99 -10.22
N GLU A 347 10.72 -13.91 -11.20
CA GLU A 347 11.64 -15.06 -11.17
C GLU A 347 13.11 -14.63 -11.14
N ILE A 348 13.46 -13.63 -11.95
CA ILE A 348 14.82 -13.07 -12.00
C ILE A 348 15.16 -12.34 -10.69
N ILE A 349 14.20 -11.62 -10.09
CA ILE A 349 14.37 -11.00 -8.78
C ILE A 349 14.69 -12.05 -7.71
N ASP A 350 13.96 -13.16 -7.68
CA ASP A 350 14.19 -14.24 -6.72
C ASP A 350 15.58 -14.90 -6.89
N ASP A 351 16.07 -14.99 -8.12
CA ASP A 351 17.41 -15.53 -8.41
C ASP A 351 18.56 -14.57 -8.05
N LEU A 352 18.32 -13.25 -8.17
CA LEU A 352 19.39 -12.25 -8.04
C LEU A 352 19.43 -11.54 -6.68
N GLU A 353 18.34 -11.48 -5.95
CA GLU A 353 18.31 -10.87 -4.62
C GLU A 353 18.66 -11.90 -3.54
N PRO A 354 19.49 -11.55 -2.54
CA PRO A 354 19.96 -12.52 -1.55
C PRO A 354 18.94 -12.86 -0.45
N THR A 355 17.89 -12.03 -0.31
CA THR A 355 16.88 -12.14 0.76
C THR A 355 15.48 -11.82 0.24
N ARG A 356 14.45 -12.33 0.91
CA ARG A 356 13.07 -11.92 0.68
C ARG A 356 12.89 -10.41 0.93
N ARG A 357 11.97 -9.80 0.19
CA ARG A 357 11.70 -8.36 0.25
C ARG A 357 10.90 -7.94 1.48
N GLY A 358 10.07 -8.82 2.03
CA GLY A 358 9.15 -8.49 3.11
C GLY A 358 8.17 -7.38 2.71
N PRO A 359 7.92 -6.38 3.57
CA PRO A 359 7.00 -5.28 3.28
C PRO A 359 7.34 -4.43 2.05
N TYR A 360 8.64 -4.28 1.71
CA TYR A 360 9.06 -3.51 0.53
C TYR A 360 8.46 -4.07 -0.76
N ALA A 361 7.97 -3.20 -1.63
CA ALA A 361 7.30 -3.54 -2.89
C ALA A 361 5.97 -4.31 -2.72
N GLY A 362 5.48 -4.46 -1.51
CA GLY A 362 4.15 -4.95 -1.19
C GLY A 362 3.09 -3.85 -1.28
N ALA A 363 2.03 -3.98 -0.50
CA ALA A 363 0.91 -3.03 -0.45
C ALA A 363 0.57 -2.61 0.97
N VAL A 364 0.26 -1.33 1.17
CA VAL A 364 -0.34 -0.77 2.39
C VAL A 364 -1.64 -0.10 2.01
N GLY A 365 -2.69 -0.26 2.81
CA GLY A 365 -3.95 0.40 2.53
C GLY A 365 -5.10 0.01 3.44
N TYR A 366 -6.31 0.20 2.93
CA TYR A 366 -7.53 -0.18 3.64
C TYR A 366 -8.53 -0.91 2.74
N LEU A 367 -9.38 -1.70 3.39
CA LEU A 367 -10.55 -2.40 2.86
C LEU A 367 -11.77 -1.93 3.65
N ASP A 368 -12.88 -1.62 2.98
CA ASP A 368 -14.14 -1.31 3.64
C ASP A 368 -15.22 -2.39 3.40
N PHE A 369 -16.27 -2.41 4.24
CA PHE A 369 -17.38 -3.36 4.11
C PHE A 369 -18.34 -3.07 2.94
N ARG A 370 -18.11 -2.01 2.16
CA ARG A 370 -18.79 -1.73 0.89
C ARG A 370 -18.11 -2.40 -0.30
N GLY A 371 -16.97 -3.06 -0.05
CA GLY A 371 -16.17 -3.71 -1.08
C GLY A 371 -15.22 -2.76 -1.79
N ASN A 372 -14.95 -1.59 -1.22
CA ASN A 372 -13.93 -0.69 -1.72
C ASN A 372 -12.55 -1.06 -1.16
N LEU A 373 -11.52 -0.62 -1.86
CA LEU A 373 -10.12 -0.83 -1.51
C LEU A 373 -9.31 0.37 -1.97
N ASP A 374 -8.38 0.84 -1.14
CA ASP A 374 -7.41 1.86 -1.55
C ASP A 374 -6.04 1.46 -1.00
N THR A 375 -5.11 1.17 -1.92
CA THR A 375 -3.77 0.68 -1.57
C THR A 375 -2.68 1.43 -2.32
N CYS A 376 -1.57 1.64 -1.64
CA CYS A 376 -0.33 2.14 -2.22
C CYS A 376 0.75 1.05 -2.25
N ILE A 377 1.74 1.25 -3.09
CA ILE A 377 2.95 0.42 -3.10
C ILE A 377 3.78 0.75 -1.86
N THR A 378 4.28 -0.27 -1.17
CA THR A 378 5.15 -0.06 0.01
C THR A 378 6.56 0.31 -0.43
N ILE A 379 6.74 1.59 -0.73
CA ILE A 379 8.01 2.23 -1.06
C ILE A 379 8.20 3.49 -0.20
N ARG A 380 9.43 3.98 -0.09
CA ARG A 380 9.77 5.10 0.81
C ARG A 380 9.26 4.85 2.23
N THR A 381 9.48 3.61 2.70
CA THR A 381 8.95 3.09 3.95
C THR A 381 10.07 2.60 4.84
N MET A 382 10.02 2.97 6.09
CA MET A 382 10.90 2.46 7.15
C MET A 382 10.17 1.37 7.93
N ILE A 383 10.88 0.30 8.24
CA ILE A 383 10.46 -0.72 9.21
C ILE A 383 11.24 -0.44 10.49
N VAL A 384 10.53 -0.22 11.57
CA VAL A 384 11.11 0.04 12.88
C VAL A 384 10.77 -1.12 13.80
N THR A 385 11.77 -1.88 14.24
CA THR A 385 11.66 -3.04 15.13
C THR A 385 12.25 -2.77 16.49
#